data_a6c3d93c0e17b10ce3ec2ddec7115921
#
_entry.id   a6c3d93c0e17b10ce3ec2ddec7115921
#
_cell.length_a   1.000
_cell.length_b   1.000
_cell.length_c   1.000
_cell.angle_alpha   90.00
_cell.angle_beta   90.00
_cell.angle_gamma   90.00
#
_symmetry.space_group_name_H-M   'P 1'
#
loop_
_entity.id
_entity.type
_entity.pdbx_description
1 polymer ?
#
loop_
_entity_poly.entity_id
_entity_poly.type
_entity_poly.pdbx_seq_one_letter_code
_entity_poly.pdbx_strand_id
1 'polypeptide(L)'
;MNQCIDLTPLDADQNLAARDAAHSRISWPANLTPESVTYSSDGHLIIIADELTGRRAARELKGRGLASITLLVTAHATDASTADLEETHTPAENLGEGGEDNAQLERLLEDTAFLSVHQAHRWHLTGYLGKFTLTLPHDDGEIDLAKASLGRAHFDLVLDLGTSPTLALELPPPGYSATLWGTEECRQVINDLPEQVGEFAKPRYFHIDHDICAHDRSGKTGCTRCLEVCPADALSRQSGRIESWIEIDPMRCHGAGSCTSACPTGAIQYRLPPPVDQQAYVERLLDAYRLAGGQAPVVRFAEASFLSTESPAPAGHVLDVPLEELGAAGQDHWLAALAAGAAEVRIQLTDSLPPSLRTLIDDQYRQATTLLEALGHDTRRLCLIEPGDSESRDALPSLAALSLPDRTVTPDHDTPGQDAPKAEASEHGKRARLNATLAHLAAAGQPSGERHAMPQGAPFGDVVVDNDACTLCLGCVAVCPTPALAGGRTSPELSFREADCVQCGLCEETCPEDAIRLMPGFLAAPEREARQIRKQEDAFPCIRCGKPFASASAIAAIKSKLADHPYFAGDAMARLEMCEDCRVKDVWQGLANDPESQLKI
;
A
#
# COMPACT_ATOMS: atom_id res chain seq x y z
N MET A 1 -8.25 -22.67 -32.35
CA MET A 1 -8.08 -22.12 -33.71
C MET A 1 -8.17 -20.61 -33.58
N ASN A 2 -7.01 -19.94 -33.58
CA ASN A 2 -6.96 -18.46 -33.56
C ASN A 2 -7.50 -17.99 -34.92
N GLN A 3 -8.72 -17.51 -34.94
CA GLN A 3 -9.21 -16.76 -36.09
C GLN A 3 -8.49 -15.40 -36.09
N CYS A 4 -7.48 -15.26 -36.94
CA CYS A 4 -7.09 -13.94 -37.42
C CYS A 4 -8.32 -13.31 -38.06
N ILE A 5 -8.94 -12.37 -37.38
CA ILE A 5 -10.03 -11.58 -37.92
C ILE A 5 -9.37 -10.63 -38.91
N ASP A 6 -9.81 -10.72 -40.17
CA ASP A 6 -9.55 -9.69 -41.18
C ASP A 6 -10.13 -8.38 -40.63
N LEU A 7 -9.26 -7.55 -40.05
CA LEU A 7 -9.64 -6.23 -39.57
C LEU A 7 -9.92 -5.38 -40.81
N THR A 8 -11.17 -5.37 -41.27
CA THR A 8 -11.66 -4.27 -42.12
C THR A 8 -11.21 -2.98 -41.45
N PRO A 9 -10.69 -1.99 -42.21
CA PRO A 9 -10.25 -0.74 -41.64
C PRO A 9 -11.36 -0.20 -40.74
N LEU A 10 -11.09 -0.14 -39.44
CA LEU A 10 -12.02 0.41 -38.45
C LEU A 10 -12.33 1.83 -38.89
N ASP A 11 -13.61 2.20 -38.98
CA ASP A 11 -14.01 3.55 -39.32
C ASP A 11 -13.55 4.50 -38.20
N ALA A 12 -12.45 5.18 -38.47
CA ALA A 12 -11.83 6.08 -37.48
C ALA A 12 -12.79 7.21 -37.07
N ASP A 13 -13.60 7.71 -38.00
CA ASP A 13 -14.57 8.76 -37.74
C ASP A 13 -15.73 8.25 -36.88
N GLN A 14 -16.19 7.02 -37.12
CA GLN A 14 -17.21 6.37 -36.29
C GLN A 14 -16.73 6.14 -34.86
N ASN A 15 -15.51 5.65 -34.66
CA ASN A 15 -14.93 5.46 -33.36
C ASN A 15 -14.72 6.78 -32.61
N LEU A 16 -14.29 7.83 -33.32
CA LEU A 16 -14.17 9.16 -32.73
C LEU A 16 -15.52 9.69 -32.26
N ALA A 17 -16.54 9.62 -33.10
CA ALA A 17 -17.90 10.04 -32.76
C ALA A 17 -18.48 9.23 -31.58
N ALA A 18 -18.22 7.92 -31.53
CA ALA A 18 -18.64 7.03 -30.46
C ALA A 18 -17.94 7.37 -29.14
N ARG A 19 -16.62 7.65 -29.15
CA ARG A 19 -15.86 8.10 -27.99
C ARG A 19 -16.42 9.40 -27.42
N ASP A 20 -16.62 10.40 -28.27
CA ASP A 20 -17.11 11.71 -27.85
C ASP A 20 -18.53 11.61 -27.29
N ALA A 21 -19.40 10.75 -27.89
CA ALA A 21 -20.72 10.45 -27.35
C ALA A 21 -20.66 9.74 -25.99
N ALA A 22 -19.73 8.83 -25.77
CA ALA A 22 -19.54 8.13 -24.51
C ALA A 22 -19.09 9.10 -23.41
N HIS A 23 -18.04 9.88 -23.63
CA HIS A 23 -17.54 10.85 -22.66
C HIS A 23 -18.54 11.98 -22.36
N SER A 24 -19.41 12.34 -23.31
CA SER A 24 -20.46 13.32 -23.03
C SER A 24 -21.57 12.80 -22.09
N ARG A 25 -21.75 11.49 -22.03
CA ARG A 25 -22.77 10.83 -21.20
C ARG A 25 -22.26 10.36 -19.84
N ILE A 26 -21.02 9.92 -19.81
CA ILE A 26 -20.41 9.30 -18.64
C ILE A 26 -19.31 10.22 -18.10
N SER A 27 -19.57 10.81 -16.91
CA SER A 27 -18.62 11.67 -16.23
C SER A 27 -17.76 10.86 -15.26
N TRP A 28 -16.48 11.26 -15.11
CA TRP A 28 -15.61 10.72 -14.08
C TRP A 28 -16.20 10.96 -12.69
N PRO A 29 -16.25 9.94 -11.81
CA PRO A 29 -16.83 10.08 -10.47
C PRO A 29 -15.90 10.92 -9.59
N ALA A 30 -16.18 12.20 -9.45
CA ALA A 30 -15.40 13.11 -8.61
C ALA A 30 -16.00 13.16 -7.19
N ASN A 31 -15.15 13.01 -6.17
CA ASN A 31 -15.52 13.32 -4.80
C ASN A 31 -15.38 14.83 -4.58
N LEU A 32 -16.48 15.55 -4.60
CA LEU A 32 -16.51 17.02 -4.52
C LEU A 32 -16.23 17.56 -3.10
N THR A 33 -16.38 16.73 -2.06
CA THR A 33 -16.19 17.13 -0.67
C THR A 33 -15.38 16.09 0.11
N PRO A 34 -14.12 15.84 -0.26
CA PRO A 34 -13.29 14.91 0.49
C PRO A 34 -12.99 15.46 1.88
N GLU A 35 -12.84 14.58 2.87
CA GLU A 35 -12.21 14.94 4.14
C GLU A 35 -10.84 15.54 3.85
N SER A 36 -10.46 16.58 4.57
CA SER A 36 -9.19 17.27 4.37
C SER A 36 -8.37 17.32 5.65
N VAL A 37 -7.05 17.44 5.49
CA VAL A 37 -6.10 17.81 6.55
C VAL A 37 -5.53 19.16 6.25
N THR A 38 -5.22 19.93 7.31
CA THR A 38 -4.74 21.31 7.17
C THR A 38 -3.30 21.42 7.69
N TYR A 39 -2.44 22.05 6.91
CA TYR A 39 -1.12 22.50 7.32
C TYR A 39 -1.21 23.98 7.72
N SER A 40 -0.40 24.37 8.69
CA SER A 40 -0.21 25.78 9.06
C SER A 40 1.28 26.07 9.09
N SER A 41 1.73 27.04 8.33
CA SER A 41 3.12 27.48 8.23
C SER A 41 3.21 28.98 8.52
N ASP A 42 3.93 29.33 9.58
CA ASP A 42 4.24 30.73 9.91
C ASP A 42 5.45 31.24 9.12
N GLY A 43 6.16 30.35 8.39
CA GLY A 43 7.32 30.72 7.56
C GLY A 43 8.66 30.69 8.30
N HIS A 44 8.81 29.86 9.33
CA HIS A 44 10.11 29.64 9.98
C HIS A 44 10.90 28.59 9.19
N LEU A 45 11.88 29.09 8.40
CA LEU A 45 12.72 28.29 7.52
C LEU A 45 14.01 27.83 8.21
N ILE A 46 14.39 26.57 8.02
CA ILE A 46 15.76 26.12 8.23
C ILE A 46 16.43 25.81 6.89
N ILE A 47 17.64 26.33 6.69
CA ILE A 47 18.52 26.00 5.56
C ILE A 47 19.59 25.04 6.06
N ILE A 48 19.79 23.93 5.36
CA ILE A 48 20.84 22.92 5.61
C ILE A 48 21.83 23.03 4.46
N ALA A 49 23.06 23.50 4.71
CA ALA A 49 24.03 23.77 3.65
C ALA A 49 25.48 23.93 4.19
N ASP A 50 26.44 24.04 3.31
CA ASP A 50 27.70 24.72 3.66
C ASP A 50 27.45 26.20 3.94
N GLU A 51 28.35 26.85 4.70
CA GLU A 51 28.11 28.20 5.21
C GLU A 51 27.91 29.21 4.08
N LEU A 52 28.74 29.16 3.03
CA LEU A 52 28.71 30.12 1.95
C LEU A 52 27.43 30.03 1.12
N THR A 53 27.05 28.79 0.75
CA THR A 53 25.83 28.48 0.01
C THR A 53 24.59 28.86 0.82
N GLY A 54 24.55 28.46 2.10
CA GLY A 54 23.43 28.77 2.99
C GLY A 54 23.22 30.29 3.18
N ARG A 55 24.29 31.06 3.33
CA ARG A 55 24.21 32.54 3.44
C ARG A 55 23.75 33.18 2.13
N ARG A 56 24.19 32.70 0.97
CA ARG A 56 23.70 33.17 -0.34
C ARG A 56 22.20 32.95 -0.49
N ALA A 57 21.72 31.76 -0.19
CA ALA A 57 20.29 31.42 -0.23
C ALA A 57 19.47 32.29 0.74
N ALA A 58 19.97 32.46 1.97
CA ALA A 58 19.30 33.29 2.97
C ALA A 58 19.23 34.78 2.56
N ARG A 59 20.26 35.31 1.90
CA ARG A 59 20.25 36.67 1.34
C ARG A 59 19.17 36.83 0.26
N GLU A 60 19.00 35.83 -0.62
CA GLU A 60 17.96 35.85 -1.66
C GLU A 60 16.55 35.78 -1.08
N LEU A 61 16.36 35.06 0.03
CA LEU A 61 15.08 34.89 0.71
C LEU A 61 14.73 36.03 1.66
N LYS A 62 15.70 36.91 1.98
CA LYS A 62 15.50 38.03 2.91
C LYS A 62 14.37 38.96 2.44
N GLY A 63 13.40 39.18 3.32
CA GLY A 63 12.29 40.11 3.04
C GLY A 63 11.20 39.55 2.12
N ARG A 64 11.22 38.27 1.78
CA ARG A 64 10.22 37.63 0.93
C ARG A 64 9.03 37.00 1.70
N GLY A 65 8.75 37.46 2.93
CA GLY A 65 7.57 37.00 3.68
C GLY A 65 7.82 35.87 4.66
N LEU A 66 9.05 35.38 4.77
CA LEU A 66 9.43 34.41 5.79
C LEU A 66 9.57 35.06 7.17
N ALA A 67 9.08 34.38 8.22
CA ALA A 67 9.14 34.91 9.59
C ALA A 67 10.56 34.87 10.17
N SER A 68 11.32 33.82 9.88
CA SER A 68 12.73 33.69 10.26
C SER A 68 13.47 32.71 9.36
N ILE A 69 14.79 32.86 9.29
CA ILE A 69 15.67 31.94 8.59
C ILE A 69 16.77 31.52 9.57
N THR A 70 16.91 30.22 9.77
CA THR A 70 18.00 29.59 10.54
C THR A 70 18.90 28.82 9.59
N LEU A 71 20.20 28.85 9.79
CA LEU A 71 21.18 28.13 8.99
C LEU A 71 21.84 27.04 9.83
N LEU A 72 21.72 25.78 9.38
CA LEU A 72 22.52 24.67 9.85
C LEU A 72 23.69 24.44 8.89
N VAL A 73 24.89 24.74 9.34
CA VAL A 73 26.13 24.53 8.59
C VAL A 73 26.53 23.08 8.73
N THR A 74 26.62 22.39 7.60
CA THR A 74 27.09 21.02 7.52
C THR A 74 28.60 21.05 7.25
N ALA A 75 29.39 20.36 8.08
CA ALA A 75 30.80 20.22 7.78
C ALA A 75 30.96 19.25 6.59
N HIS A 76 31.79 19.61 5.61
CA HIS A 76 32.17 18.71 4.54
C HIS A 76 32.78 17.46 5.14
N ALA A 77 32.29 16.28 4.73
CA ALA A 77 32.99 15.01 4.92
C ALA A 77 34.22 15.00 4.00
N THR A 78 35.29 15.66 4.43
CA THR A 78 36.61 15.40 3.90
C THR A 78 37.14 14.19 4.63
N ASP A 79 37.25 13.05 3.89
CA ASP A 79 37.96 11.83 4.21
C ASP A 79 37.52 11.02 5.44
N ALA A 80 36.69 10.03 5.18
CA ALA A 80 36.61 8.84 6.01
C ALA A 80 37.86 7.98 5.83
N SER A 81 38.98 8.34 6.48
CA SER A 81 40.10 7.41 6.74
C SER A 81 40.97 7.98 7.85
N THR A 82 41.15 7.15 8.86
CA THR A 82 42.04 7.19 10.01
C THR A 82 41.60 7.96 11.27
N ALA A 83 41.55 7.15 12.31
CA ALA A 83 41.47 7.50 13.72
C ALA A 83 42.60 8.47 14.13
N ASP A 84 42.24 9.42 14.94
CA ASP A 84 42.77 9.71 16.26
C ASP A 84 42.49 11.19 16.60
N LEU A 85 42.05 11.36 17.80
CA LEU A 85 41.77 12.64 18.47
C LEU A 85 43.06 13.44 18.66
N GLU A 86 43.08 14.68 18.18
CA GLU A 86 43.81 15.75 18.87
C GLU A 86 43.18 17.10 18.54
N GLU A 87 42.82 17.81 19.61
CA GLU A 87 42.39 19.20 19.59
C GLU A 87 43.53 20.08 19.03
N THR A 88 43.32 20.71 17.90
CA THR A 88 44.11 21.91 17.56
C THR A 88 43.20 22.95 16.91
N HIS A 89 42.98 24.02 17.67
CA HIS A 89 42.61 25.31 17.13
C HIS A 89 43.66 25.74 16.10
N THR A 90 43.29 25.78 14.83
CA THR A 90 44.05 26.55 13.83
C THR A 90 43.13 27.49 13.09
N PRO A 91 43.50 28.78 13.00
CA PRO A 91 42.72 29.78 12.26
C PRO A 91 42.79 29.50 10.75
N ALA A 92 41.76 29.92 10.04
CA ALA A 92 41.65 29.87 8.60
C ALA A 92 42.85 30.57 7.92
N GLU A 93 43.80 29.77 7.46
CA GLU A 93 44.84 30.20 6.54
C GLU A 93 44.89 29.23 5.37
N ASN A 94 44.19 29.58 4.29
CA ASN A 94 44.52 29.39 2.87
C ASN A 94 43.32 29.69 1.97
N LEU A 95 42.95 30.97 1.90
CA LEU A 95 42.18 31.51 0.78
C LEU A 95 43.17 32.41 0.03
N GLY A 96 43.42 32.08 -1.23
CA GLY A 96 44.32 32.77 -2.10
C GLY A 96 44.07 34.27 -2.23
N GLU A 97 45.14 35.02 -2.49
CA GLU A 97 45.19 36.44 -2.67
C GLU A 97 44.22 36.93 -3.79
N GLY A 98 43.04 37.45 -3.36
CA GLY A 98 42.07 38.13 -4.21
C GLY A 98 41.30 39.15 -3.37
N GLY A 99 41.74 40.39 -3.33
CA GLY A 99 41.11 41.45 -2.51
C GLY A 99 39.65 41.73 -2.86
N GLU A 100 39.15 41.30 -4.00
CA GLU A 100 37.73 41.44 -4.41
C GLU A 100 36.86 40.33 -3.77
N ASP A 101 37.37 39.11 -3.60
CA ASP A 101 36.66 37.98 -2.98
C ASP A 101 36.42 38.23 -1.48
N ASN A 102 37.40 38.81 -0.76
CA ASN A 102 37.24 39.11 0.66
C ASN A 102 36.20 40.20 0.90
N ALA A 103 36.15 41.24 0.07
CA ALA A 103 35.14 42.31 0.18
C ALA A 103 33.73 41.82 -0.14
N GLN A 104 33.57 40.81 -1.01
CA GLN A 104 32.28 40.18 -1.29
C GLN A 104 31.84 39.29 -0.12
N LEU A 105 32.75 38.54 0.48
CA LEU A 105 32.48 37.71 1.65
C LEU A 105 32.09 38.55 2.86
N GLU A 106 32.82 39.67 3.15
CA GLU A 106 32.48 40.58 4.24
C GLU A 106 31.07 41.18 4.06
N ARG A 107 30.71 41.62 2.85
CA ARG A 107 29.35 42.10 2.55
C ARG A 107 28.30 41.01 2.74
N LEU A 108 28.57 39.78 2.33
CA LEU A 108 27.66 38.68 2.53
C LEU A 108 27.41 38.38 4.01
N LEU A 109 28.47 38.43 4.83
CA LEU A 109 28.38 38.28 6.29
C LEU A 109 27.54 39.41 6.93
N GLU A 110 27.75 40.67 6.52
CA GLU A 110 26.96 41.81 6.96
C GLU A 110 25.49 41.70 6.54
N ASP A 111 25.20 41.35 5.27
CA ASP A 111 23.86 41.19 4.72
C ASP A 111 23.08 40.06 5.42
N THR A 112 23.80 39.08 5.93
CA THR A 112 23.23 37.87 6.58
C THR A 112 23.47 37.84 8.10
N ALA A 113 23.80 38.98 8.73
CA ALA A 113 23.99 39.08 10.18
C ALA A 113 22.71 38.78 11.01
N PHE A 114 21.54 38.74 10.37
CA PHE A 114 20.26 38.40 10.99
C PHE A 114 20.06 36.90 11.21
N LEU A 115 20.91 36.03 10.62
CA LEU A 115 20.78 34.59 10.71
C LEU A 115 21.17 34.05 12.08
N SER A 116 20.39 33.08 12.58
CA SER A 116 20.84 32.14 13.60
C SER A 116 21.63 31.03 12.93
N VAL A 117 22.93 30.96 13.19
CA VAL A 117 23.83 29.97 12.53
C VAL A 117 24.26 28.94 13.55
N HIS A 118 24.07 27.67 13.21
CA HIS A 118 24.46 26.51 13.99
C HIS A 118 25.31 25.60 13.14
N GLN A 119 26.21 24.83 13.76
CA GLN A 119 27.06 23.85 13.06
C GLN A 119 26.87 22.47 13.65
N ALA A 120 26.70 21.47 12.80
CA ALA A 120 26.62 20.08 13.22
C ALA A 120 27.18 19.13 12.17
N HIS A 121 27.74 18.00 12.64
CA HIS A 121 28.21 16.90 11.80
C HIS A 121 27.13 15.79 11.65
N ARG A 122 26.20 15.73 12.60
CA ARG A 122 25.10 14.76 12.62
C ARG A 122 23.83 15.48 13.06
N TRP A 123 22.73 15.14 12.41
CA TRP A 123 21.40 15.62 12.76
C TRP A 123 20.36 14.59 12.37
N HIS A 124 19.20 14.70 12.96
CA HIS A 124 18.03 13.91 12.59
C HIS A 124 16.88 14.86 12.27
N LEU A 125 16.28 14.71 11.08
CA LEU A 125 15.17 15.52 10.59
C LEU A 125 13.94 14.64 10.40
N THR A 126 12.82 15.10 10.94
CA THR A 126 11.51 14.47 10.77
C THR A 126 10.43 15.54 10.63
N GLY A 127 9.25 15.15 10.14
CA GLY A 127 8.10 16.04 10.11
C GLY A 127 7.59 16.34 8.71
N TYR A 128 6.90 17.47 8.60
CA TYR A 128 6.21 17.95 7.40
C TYR A 128 5.95 19.46 7.54
N LEU A 129 5.37 20.08 6.51
CA LEU A 129 5.06 21.51 6.45
C LEU A 129 4.41 22.01 7.75
N GLY A 130 5.06 22.99 8.40
CA GLY A 130 4.64 23.58 9.68
C GLY A 130 5.06 22.77 10.92
N LYS A 131 5.66 21.57 10.78
CA LYS A 131 6.04 20.71 11.92
C LYS A 131 7.32 19.91 11.70
N PHE A 132 8.37 20.53 11.16
CA PHE A 132 9.68 19.88 11.07
C PHE A 132 10.43 19.98 12.40
N THR A 133 10.88 18.84 12.89
CA THR A 133 11.75 18.72 14.06
C THR A 133 13.13 18.32 13.59
N LEU A 134 14.13 19.11 13.96
CA LEU A 134 15.54 18.85 13.70
C LEU A 134 16.25 18.70 15.04
N THR A 135 16.79 17.51 15.32
CA THR A 135 17.53 17.23 16.54
C THR A 135 19.01 17.02 16.24
N LEU A 136 19.84 17.50 17.16
CA LEU A 136 21.29 17.35 17.13
C LEU A 136 21.70 16.43 18.31
N PRO A 137 22.54 15.40 18.09
CA PRO A 137 23.05 14.57 19.17
C PRO A 137 23.99 15.41 20.05
N HIS A 138 23.85 15.26 21.36
CA HIS A 138 24.66 15.90 22.38
C HIS A 138 24.99 14.89 23.50
N ASP A 139 26.05 15.12 24.27
CA ASP A 139 26.50 14.20 25.33
C ASP A 139 25.44 13.91 26.38
N ASP A 140 24.59 14.91 26.68
CA ASP A 140 23.50 14.82 27.67
C ASP A 140 22.14 14.45 27.05
N GLY A 141 22.08 14.05 25.76
CA GLY A 141 20.84 13.73 25.03
C GLY A 141 20.76 14.39 23.67
N GLU A 142 19.54 14.73 23.21
CA GLU A 142 19.31 15.40 21.94
C GLU A 142 18.91 16.87 22.17
N ILE A 143 19.43 17.77 21.33
CA ILE A 143 19.05 19.18 21.30
C ILE A 143 18.07 19.41 20.15
N ASP A 144 16.87 19.87 20.44
CA ASP A 144 15.91 20.35 19.46
C ASP A 144 16.35 21.75 18.99
N LEU A 145 16.71 21.85 17.71
CA LEU A 145 17.28 23.07 17.14
C LEU A 145 16.25 24.20 17.03
N ALA A 146 14.99 23.91 16.72
CA ALA A 146 13.94 24.94 16.65
C ALA A 146 13.71 25.58 18.04
N LYS A 147 13.73 24.75 19.09
CA LYS A 147 13.60 25.22 20.46
C LYS A 147 14.82 26.05 20.90
N ALA A 148 16.01 25.62 20.53
CA ALA A 148 17.25 26.31 20.89
C ALA A 148 17.43 27.65 20.15
N SER A 149 17.06 27.69 18.86
CA SER A 149 17.27 28.88 18.01
C SER A 149 16.12 29.90 18.02
N LEU A 150 14.87 29.39 18.09
CA LEU A 150 13.67 30.22 17.93
C LEU A 150 12.76 30.21 19.16
N GLY A 151 12.99 29.34 20.15
CA GLY A 151 12.07 29.10 21.26
C GLY A 151 10.76 28.45 20.85
N ARG A 152 10.68 27.86 19.65
CA ARG A 152 9.51 27.19 19.08
C ARG A 152 9.70 25.68 19.09
N ALA A 153 8.60 24.94 18.95
CA ALA A 153 8.66 23.48 18.93
C ALA A 153 9.13 22.92 17.56
N HIS A 154 8.96 23.69 16.45
CA HIS A 154 9.19 23.19 15.09
C HIS A 154 9.66 24.31 14.16
N PHE A 155 10.34 23.93 13.08
CA PHE A 155 10.45 24.72 11.86
C PHE A 155 9.25 24.43 10.96
N ASP A 156 8.91 25.39 10.10
CA ASP A 156 7.79 25.21 9.16
C ASP A 156 8.25 24.68 7.82
N LEU A 157 9.45 25.08 7.39
CA LEU A 157 10.02 24.83 6.07
C LEU A 157 11.47 24.38 6.18
N VAL A 158 11.90 23.56 5.25
CA VAL A 158 13.29 23.07 5.14
C VAL A 158 13.79 23.28 3.71
N LEU A 159 14.91 23.97 3.54
CA LEU A 159 15.67 24.06 2.31
C LEU A 159 16.99 23.33 2.49
N ASP A 160 17.12 22.17 1.88
CA ASP A 160 18.32 21.34 1.92
C ASP A 160 19.15 21.56 0.65
N LEU A 161 20.29 22.19 0.81
CA LEU A 161 21.26 22.49 -0.26
C LEU A 161 22.50 21.59 -0.16
N GLY A 162 22.42 20.50 0.61
CA GLY A 162 23.47 19.50 0.75
C GLY A 162 23.70 18.73 -0.55
N THR A 163 24.87 18.12 -0.68
CA THR A 163 25.21 17.26 -1.83
C THR A 163 24.39 15.96 -1.86
N SER A 164 23.84 15.57 -0.72
CA SER A 164 22.91 14.46 -0.57
C SER A 164 21.73 14.92 0.29
N PRO A 165 20.48 14.65 -0.11
CA PRO A 165 19.32 15.07 0.65
C PRO A 165 19.28 14.41 2.04
N THR A 166 18.93 15.18 3.06
CA THR A 166 18.76 14.67 4.44
C THR A 166 17.62 13.66 4.53
N LEU A 167 16.51 13.91 3.80
CA LEU A 167 15.42 12.96 3.63
C LEU A 167 15.53 12.31 2.24
N ALA A 168 16.10 11.12 2.19
CA ALA A 168 16.26 10.34 0.95
C ALA A 168 14.95 9.59 0.61
N LEU A 169 13.87 10.33 0.39
CA LEU A 169 12.55 9.80 0.00
C LEU A 169 12.27 10.12 -1.47
N GLU A 170 11.57 9.22 -2.15
CA GLU A 170 11.14 9.45 -3.55
C GLU A 170 10.15 10.60 -3.64
N LEU A 171 9.23 10.69 -2.66
CA LEU A 171 8.31 11.80 -2.48
C LEU A 171 8.51 12.39 -1.07
N PRO A 172 9.37 13.39 -0.91
CA PRO A 172 9.61 14.03 0.39
C PRO A 172 8.36 14.76 0.89
N PRO A 173 8.21 14.92 2.23
CA PRO A 173 7.04 15.55 2.81
C PRO A 173 6.89 17.02 2.36
N PRO A 174 5.65 17.54 2.24
CA PRO A 174 5.42 18.96 1.95
C PRO A 174 6.23 19.86 2.87
N GLY A 175 6.77 20.93 2.34
CA GLY A 175 7.62 21.90 3.07
C GLY A 175 9.11 21.55 3.12
N TYR A 176 9.52 20.36 2.66
CA TYR A 176 10.92 19.98 2.48
C TYR A 176 11.31 20.09 1.01
N SER A 177 12.36 20.83 0.71
CA SER A 177 12.93 20.97 -0.63
C SER A 177 14.43 20.68 -0.58
N ALA A 178 14.89 19.70 -1.37
CA ALA A 178 16.30 19.40 -1.56
C ALA A 178 16.71 19.73 -2.99
N THR A 179 17.76 20.52 -3.16
CA THR A 179 18.24 20.92 -4.49
C THR A 179 19.70 21.37 -4.44
N LEU A 180 20.37 21.39 -5.57
CA LEU A 180 21.75 21.86 -5.67
C LEU A 180 21.81 23.36 -5.99
N TRP A 181 22.61 24.09 -5.22
CA TRP A 181 22.78 25.51 -5.43
C TRP A 181 23.24 25.86 -6.87
N GLY A 182 22.63 26.87 -7.46
CA GLY A 182 22.96 27.37 -8.79
C GLY A 182 22.24 26.68 -9.94
N THR A 183 21.45 25.67 -9.68
CA THR A 183 20.58 25.04 -10.69
C THR A 183 19.31 25.84 -10.95
N GLU A 184 18.65 25.61 -12.07
CA GLU A 184 17.35 26.23 -12.38
C GLU A 184 16.29 25.79 -11.36
N GLU A 185 16.32 24.52 -10.97
CA GLU A 185 15.45 23.95 -9.93
C GLU A 185 15.59 24.69 -8.61
N CYS A 186 16.83 24.97 -8.17
CA CYS A 186 17.07 25.72 -6.95
C CYS A 186 16.46 27.15 -7.03
N ARG A 187 16.55 27.80 -8.17
CA ARG A 187 15.94 29.12 -8.36
C ARG A 187 14.43 29.08 -8.25
N GLN A 188 13.82 28.03 -8.82
CA GLN A 188 12.38 27.84 -8.72
C GLN A 188 11.97 27.56 -7.27
N VAL A 189 12.65 26.63 -6.57
CA VAL A 189 12.40 26.34 -5.15
C VAL A 189 12.50 27.59 -4.29
N ILE A 190 13.53 28.43 -4.47
CA ILE A 190 13.70 29.69 -3.72
C ILE A 190 12.55 30.68 -3.99
N ASN A 191 11.99 30.66 -5.21
CA ASN A 191 10.86 31.53 -5.54
C ASN A 191 9.55 31.01 -4.93
N ASP A 192 9.37 29.68 -4.86
CA ASP A 192 8.14 29.05 -4.40
C ASP A 192 8.06 28.95 -2.86
N LEU A 193 9.20 28.95 -2.15
CA LEU A 193 9.24 28.86 -0.68
C LEU A 193 8.34 29.88 0.05
N PRO A 194 8.30 31.16 -0.33
CA PRO A 194 7.43 32.14 0.32
C PRO A 194 5.93 31.84 0.14
N GLU A 195 5.55 31.15 -0.93
CA GLU A 195 4.17 30.77 -1.20
C GLU A 195 3.68 29.65 -0.27
N GLN A 196 4.61 28.98 0.44
CA GLN A 196 4.31 27.96 1.41
C GLN A 196 4.07 28.50 2.84
N VAL A 197 3.85 29.81 2.97
CA VAL A 197 3.46 30.47 4.24
C VAL A 197 1.95 30.66 4.25
N GLY A 198 1.29 30.20 5.30
CA GLY A 198 -0.17 30.29 5.45
C GLY A 198 -0.82 28.97 5.86
N GLU A 199 -2.11 28.87 5.59
CA GLU A 199 -2.90 27.65 5.82
C GLU A 199 -3.21 26.97 4.50
N PHE A 200 -2.95 25.64 4.45
CA PHE A 200 -3.14 24.83 3.25
C PHE A 200 -3.94 23.58 3.60
N ALA A 201 -4.99 23.31 2.84
CA ALA A 201 -5.77 22.09 2.98
C ALA A 201 -5.44 21.14 1.83
N LYS A 202 -5.31 19.85 2.15
CA LYS A 202 -5.24 18.79 1.14
C LYS A 202 -6.23 17.68 1.45
N PRO A 203 -6.68 16.90 0.45
CA PRO A 203 -7.55 15.77 0.66
C PRO A 203 -6.91 14.69 1.55
N ARG A 204 -7.74 14.01 2.34
CA ARG A 204 -7.37 12.75 2.97
C ARG A 204 -7.62 11.63 1.96
N TYR A 205 -6.55 11.16 1.34
CA TYR A 205 -6.62 10.26 0.18
C TYR A 205 -7.13 8.86 0.49
N PHE A 206 -6.93 8.36 1.72
CA PHE A 206 -7.16 6.96 2.06
C PHE A 206 -7.99 6.76 3.32
N HIS A 207 -8.66 5.63 3.33
CA HIS A 207 -9.24 5.01 4.52
C HIS A 207 -8.68 3.60 4.69
N ILE A 208 -8.49 3.16 5.95
CA ILE A 208 -8.09 1.80 6.28
C ILE A 208 -9.24 1.11 7.02
N ASP A 209 -9.67 -0.03 6.50
CA ASP A 209 -10.54 -0.97 7.21
C ASP A 209 -9.66 -2.01 7.93
N HIS A 210 -9.51 -1.84 9.22
CA HIS A 210 -8.70 -2.72 10.06
C HIS A 210 -9.32 -4.11 10.22
N ASP A 211 -10.62 -4.28 10.04
CA ASP A 211 -11.31 -5.56 10.18
C ASP A 211 -10.88 -6.59 9.12
N ILE A 212 -10.45 -6.12 7.94
CA ILE A 212 -9.99 -6.97 6.83
C ILE A 212 -8.49 -6.82 6.52
N CYS A 213 -7.76 -6.04 7.33
CA CYS A 213 -6.33 -5.87 7.15
C CYS A 213 -5.58 -7.17 7.52
N ALA A 214 -4.74 -7.65 6.61
CA ALA A 214 -3.96 -8.87 6.80
C ALA A 214 -2.74 -8.69 7.72
N HIS A 215 -2.48 -7.49 8.24
CA HIS A 215 -1.42 -7.19 9.20
C HIS A 215 -1.90 -7.23 10.65
N ASP A 216 -3.18 -7.00 10.89
CA ASP A 216 -3.77 -6.50 12.15
C ASP A 216 -4.39 -7.57 13.07
N ARG A 217 -4.12 -8.87 12.97
CA ARG A 217 -4.99 -9.81 13.73
C ARG A 217 -4.37 -10.62 14.87
N SER A 218 -3.09 -10.51 15.16
CA SER A 218 -2.53 -11.49 16.11
C SER A 218 -1.27 -11.07 16.86
N GLY A 219 -0.89 -9.80 16.82
CA GLY A 219 0.42 -9.37 17.35
C GLY A 219 1.62 -9.99 16.60
N LYS A 220 1.35 -10.77 15.54
CA LYS A 220 2.34 -11.33 14.63
C LYS A 220 2.52 -10.42 13.41
N THR A 221 3.67 -10.52 12.77
CA THR A 221 3.91 -9.80 11.52
C THR A 221 3.19 -10.51 10.38
N GLY A 222 2.11 -9.90 9.91
CA GLY A 222 1.39 -10.35 8.72
C GLY A 222 1.87 -9.63 7.46
N CYS A 223 0.93 -9.26 6.57
CA CYS A 223 1.20 -8.60 5.30
C CYS A 223 1.86 -7.22 5.49
N THR A 224 2.94 -6.95 4.74
CA THR A 224 3.72 -5.68 4.77
C THR A 224 3.71 -4.94 3.43
N ARG A 225 3.00 -5.44 2.41
CA ARG A 225 3.06 -4.95 1.02
C ARG A 225 2.85 -3.43 0.89
N CYS A 226 1.94 -2.85 1.68
CA CYS A 226 1.68 -1.41 1.62
C CYS A 226 2.83 -0.55 2.17
N LEU A 227 3.61 -1.08 3.11
CA LEU A 227 4.79 -0.41 3.66
C LEU A 227 5.92 -0.32 2.63
N GLU A 228 6.08 -1.38 1.83
CA GLU A 228 7.19 -1.56 0.89
C GLU A 228 7.06 -0.69 -0.38
N VAL A 229 5.84 -0.22 -0.68
CA VAL A 229 5.52 0.48 -1.94
C VAL A 229 5.23 1.97 -1.77
N CYS A 230 5.34 2.52 -0.55
CA CYS A 230 5.01 3.91 -0.31
C CYS A 230 6.20 4.83 -0.63
N PRO A 231 6.14 5.67 -1.67
CA PRO A 231 7.25 6.55 -2.06
C PRO A 231 7.53 7.66 -1.03
N ALA A 232 6.54 7.97 -0.18
CA ALA A 232 6.62 9.02 0.85
C ALA A 232 6.91 8.47 2.26
N ASP A 233 7.05 7.14 2.42
CA ASP A 233 7.18 6.49 3.73
C ASP A 233 6.14 7.00 4.74
N ALA A 234 4.89 7.19 4.26
CA ALA A 234 3.78 7.71 5.05
C ALA A 234 3.02 6.62 5.80
N LEU A 235 3.33 5.35 5.57
CA LEU A 235 2.74 4.22 6.29
C LEU A 235 3.71 3.73 7.35
N SER A 236 3.17 3.41 8.51
CA SER A 236 3.95 2.86 9.62
C SER A 236 3.22 1.69 10.28
N ARG A 237 4.01 0.77 10.82
CA ARG A 237 3.50 -0.28 11.68
C ARG A 237 3.43 0.24 13.11
N GLN A 238 2.25 0.17 13.68
CA GLN A 238 2.01 0.44 15.09
C GLN A 238 1.84 -0.88 15.84
N SER A 239 2.21 -0.92 17.10
CA SER A 239 2.05 -2.09 17.95
C SER A 239 1.56 -1.69 19.33
N GLY A 240 0.47 -2.31 19.77
CA GLY A 240 -0.04 -2.27 21.12
C GLY A 240 0.41 -3.49 21.95
N ARG A 241 -0.25 -3.73 23.07
CA ARG A 241 0.05 -4.89 23.95
C ARG A 241 -0.31 -6.24 23.31
N ILE A 242 -1.33 -6.29 22.45
CA ILE A 242 -1.92 -7.51 21.91
C ILE A 242 -2.10 -7.39 20.40
N GLU A 243 -2.15 -6.18 19.87
CA GLU A 243 -2.53 -5.85 18.49
C GLU A 243 -1.38 -5.12 17.79
N SER A 244 -1.28 -5.30 16.48
CA SER A 244 -0.45 -4.47 15.62
C SER A 244 -1.26 -4.02 14.42
N TRP A 245 -1.15 -2.76 14.00
CA TRP A 245 -1.92 -2.21 12.89
C TRP A 245 -1.06 -1.34 11.99
N ILE A 246 -1.57 -1.10 10.79
CA ILE A 246 -0.97 -0.16 9.85
C ILE A 246 -1.65 1.20 10.03
N GLU A 247 -0.84 2.24 10.14
CA GLU A 247 -1.29 3.62 10.20
C GLU A 247 -0.76 4.40 9.00
N ILE A 248 -1.58 5.30 8.45
CA ILE A 248 -1.18 6.25 7.40
C ILE A 248 -1.10 7.63 8.04
N ASP A 249 0.08 8.24 7.97
CA ASP A 249 0.21 9.66 8.29
C ASP A 249 -0.37 10.51 7.15
N PRO A 250 -1.54 11.14 7.34
CA PRO A 250 -2.17 11.89 6.28
C PRO A 250 -1.40 13.16 5.92
N MET A 251 -0.51 13.63 6.80
CA MET A 251 0.30 14.83 6.56
C MET A 251 1.49 14.53 5.64
N ARG A 252 2.08 13.33 5.74
CA ARG A 252 3.17 12.88 4.85
C ARG A 252 2.66 12.28 3.54
N CYS A 253 1.43 11.77 3.51
CA CYS A 253 0.85 11.06 2.36
C CYS A 253 0.61 11.99 1.16
N HIS A 254 1.18 11.69 0.00
CA HIS A 254 0.99 12.44 -1.25
C HIS A 254 -0.17 11.92 -2.11
N GLY A 255 -0.77 10.79 -1.76
CA GLY A 255 -1.88 10.24 -2.54
C GLY A 255 -1.49 9.31 -3.68
N ALA A 256 -0.22 8.93 -3.83
CA ALA A 256 0.32 8.15 -4.95
C ALA A 256 -0.43 6.85 -5.33
N GLY A 257 -1.36 6.38 -4.49
CA GLY A 257 -2.23 5.24 -4.81
C GLY A 257 -1.61 3.85 -4.63
N SER A 258 -0.30 3.74 -4.60
CA SER A 258 0.45 2.47 -4.57
C SER A 258 0.00 1.50 -3.46
N CYS A 259 -0.28 2.01 -2.26
CA CYS A 259 -0.73 1.19 -1.14
C CYS A 259 -2.11 0.55 -1.37
N THR A 260 -3.01 1.21 -2.10
CA THR A 260 -4.33 0.67 -2.47
C THR A 260 -4.19 -0.47 -3.48
N SER A 261 -3.42 -0.28 -4.54
CA SER A 261 -3.22 -1.31 -5.56
C SER A 261 -2.43 -2.50 -5.00
N ALA A 262 -1.45 -2.28 -4.13
CA ALA A 262 -0.68 -3.32 -3.45
C ALA A 262 -1.49 -4.11 -2.41
N CYS A 263 -2.53 -3.52 -1.80
CA CYS A 263 -3.33 -4.18 -0.76
C CYS A 263 -4.19 -5.31 -1.35
N PRO A 264 -3.94 -6.58 -1.00
CA PRO A 264 -4.64 -7.70 -1.64
C PRO A 264 -6.05 -7.92 -1.08
N THR A 265 -6.33 -7.44 0.13
CA THR A 265 -7.65 -7.55 0.76
C THR A 265 -8.55 -6.37 0.43
N GLY A 266 -7.97 -5.22 0.03
CA GLY A 266 -8.68 -3.96 -0.12
C GLY A 266 -8.93 -3.24 1.20
N ALA A 267 -8.17 -3.56 2.25
CA ALA A 267 -8.24 -2.85 3.53
C ALA A 267 -7.88 -1.37 3.38
N ILE A 268 -6.95 -1.03 2.50
CA ILE A 268 -6.63 0.36 2.15
C ILE A 268 -7.43 0.73 0.92
N GLN A 269 -8.28 1.74 1.06
CA GLN A 269 -9.18 2.21 0.01
C GLN A 269 -8.86 3.65 -0.38
N TYR A 270 -8.62 3.88 -1.68
CA TYR A 270 -8.50 5.21 -2.26
C TYR A 270 -9.87 5.90 -2.27
N ARG A 271 -9.91 7.22 -2.09
CA ARG A 271 -11.18 7.96 -1.95
C ARG A 271 -11.46 8.97 -3.07
N LEU A 272 -10.56 9.10 -4.04
CA LEU A 272 -10.62 10.15 -5.06
C LEU A 272 -10.46 9.63 -6.50
N PRO A 273 -11.45 8.92 -7.02
CA PRO A 273 -12.64 8.30 -6.44
C PRO A 273 -12.36 6.91 -5.83
N PRO A 274 -13.32 6.32 -5.10
CA PRO A 274 -13.20 4.94 -4.61
C PRO A 274 -13.00 3.92 -5.75
N PRO A 275 -12.26 2.81 -5.52
CA PRO A 275 -11.98 1.81 -6.55
C PRO A 275 -13.23 1.19 -7.21
N VAL A 276 -14.32 1.04 -6.46
CA VAL A 276 -15.59 0.54 -6.98
C VAL A 276 -16.21 1.51 -7.99
N ASP A 277 -16.11 2.81 -7.74
CA ASP A 277 -16.65 3.84 -8.64
C ASP A 277 -15.79 3.98 -9.89
N GLN A 278 -14.46 3.83 -9.77
CA GLN A 278 -13.54 3.77 -10.92
C GLN A 278 -13.89 2.60 -11.84
N GLN A 279 -14.10 1.41 -11.28
CA GLN A 279 -14.47 0.23 -12.05
C GLN A 279 -15.84 0.42 -12.73
N ALA A 280 -16.84 0.91 -12.00
CA ALA A 280 -18.17 1.18 -12.55
C ALA A 280 -18.13 2.26 -13.66
N TYR A 281 -17.25 3.24 -13.55
CA TYR A 281 -17.03 4.22 -14.61
C TYR A 281 -16.54 3.54 -15.90
N VAL A 282 -15.51 2.70 -15.81
CA VAL A 282 -14.95 2.00 -16.97
C VAL A 282 -16.01 1.13 -17.65
N GLU A 283 -16.81 0.40 -16.89
CA GLU A 283 -17.89 -0.45 -17.39
C GLU A 283 -18.94 0.38 -18.16
N ARG A 284 -19.42 1.46 -17.56
CA ARG A 284 -20.40 2.35 -18.19
C ARG A 284 -19.84 3.07 -19.42
N LEU A 285 -18.57 3.46 -19.39
CA LEU A 285 -17.90 4.11 -20.50
C LEU A 285 -17.82 3.16 -21.71
N LEU A 286 -17.41 1.90 -21.49
CA LEU A 286 -17.36 0.86 -22.52
C LEU A 286 -18.75 0.56 -23.11
N ASP A 287 -19.78 0.48 -22.27
CA ASP A 287 -21.15 0.26 -22.70
C ASP A 287 -21.68 1.43 -23.55
N ALA A 288 -21.44 2.67 -23.11
CA ALA A 288 -21.84 3.86 -23.85
C ALA A 288 -21.14 3.95 -25.21
N TYR A 289 -19.84 3.61 -25.26
CA TYR A 289 -19.06 3.57 -26.49
C TYR A 289 -19.61 2.56 -27.51
N ARG A 290 -19.88 1.31 -27.04
CA ARG A 290 -20.47 0.27 -27.91
C ARG A 290 -21.88 0.63 -28.38
N LEU A 291 -22.71 1.17 -27.51
CA LEU A 291 -24.06 1.64 -27.87
C LEU A 291 -24.03 2.77 -28.92
N ALA A 292 -22.99 3.58 -28.95
CA ALA A 292 -22.77 4.60 -29.96
C ALA A 292 -22.16 4.05 -31.28
N GLY A 293 -21.95 2.73 -31.38
CA GLY A 293 -21.41 2.06 -32.57
C GLY A 293 -19.89 1.98 -32.65
N GLY A 294 -19.20 2.29 -31.54
CA GLY A 294 -17.75 2.17 -31.44
C GLY A 294 -17.28 0.71 -31.45
N GLN A 295 -16.13 0.47 -32.07
CA GLN A 295 -15.56 -0.85 -32.27
C GLN A 295 -14.15 -0.95 -31.65
N ALA A 296 -13.78 -2.17 -31.24
CA ALA A 296 -12.47 -2.51 -30.71
C ALA A 296 -11.95 -1.51 -29.64
N PRO A 297 -12.69 -1.29 -28.55
CA PRO A 297 -12.33 -0.30 -27.54
C PRO A 297 -11.03 -0.65 -26.83
N VAL A 298 -10.12 0.30 -26.77
CA VAL A 298 -8.91 0.26 -25.95
C VAL A 298 -9.13 1.14 -24.74
N VAL A 299 -8.98 0.59 -23.54
CA VAL A 299 -9.05 1.38 -22.30
C VAL A 299 -7.63 1.78 -21.91
N ARG A 300 -7.39 3.10 -21.79
CA ARG A 300 -6.10 3.64 -21.37
C ARG A 300 -6.21 4.28 -19.99
N PHE A 301 -5.48 3.72 -19.03
CA PHE A 301 -5.30 4.31 -17.70
C PHE A 301 -4.15 5.30 -17.75
N ALA A 302 -4.39 6.55 -17.41
CA ALA A 302 -3.40 7.62 -17.41
C ALA A 302 -3.70 8.65 -16.34
N GLU A 303 -2.68 9.37 -15.90
CA GLU A 303 -2.85 10.50 -14.97
C GLU A 303 -3.60 11.66 -15.66
N ALA A 304 -4.53 12.26 -14.94
CA ALA A 304 -5.33 13.38 -15.46
C ALA A 304 -4.43 14.58 -15.83
N SER A 305 -3.34 14.80 -15.10
CA SER A 305 -2.30 15.79 -15.38
C SER A 305 -1.67 15.58 -16.76
N PHE A 306 -1.30 14.32 -17.07
CA PHE A 306 -0.75 13.93 -18.38
C PHE A 306 -1.78 14.16 -19.49
N LEU A 307 -3.02 13.68 -19.31
CA LEU A 307 -4.08 13.82 -20.31
C LEU A 307 -4.41 15.28 -20.64
N SER A 308 -4.31 16.17 -19.67
CA SER A 308 -4.57 17.60 -19.86
C SER A 308 -3.54 18.32 -20.73
N THR A 309 -2.32 17.77 -20.80
CA THR A 309 -1.21 18.34 -21.59
C THR A 309 -0.97 17.62 -22.90
N GLU A 310 -1.63 16.46 -23.10
CA GLU A 310 -1.43 15.63 -24.30
C GLU A 310 -2.02 16.27 -25.56
N SER A 311 -1.20 16.39 -26.59
CA SER A 311 -1.61 16.89 -27.90
C SER A 311 -0.80 16.20 -29.02
N PRO A 312 -1.44 15.69 -30.08
CA PRO A 312 -2.88 15.67 -30.35
C PRO A 312 -3.64 14.66 -29.46
N ALA A 313 -4.98 14.76 -29.42
CA ALA A 313 -5.82 13.78 -28.75
C ALA A 313 -5.62 12.37 -29.34
N PRO A 314 -5.80 11.30 -28.56
CA PRO A 314 -5.61 9.93 -29.03
C PRO A 314 -6.64 9.51 -30.09
N ALA A 315 -6.36 8.41 -30.78
CA ALA A 315 -7.26 7.82 -31.78
C ALA A 315 -8.64 7.49 -31.18
N GLY A 316 -9.69 7.53 -32.00
CA GLY A 316 -11.09 7.42 -31.56
C GLY A 316 -11.47 6.10 -30.88
N HIS A 317 -10.68 5.03 -31.05
CA HIS A 317 -10.90 3.76 -30.35
C HIS A 317 -10.28 3.71 -28.93
N VAL A 318 -9.49 4.73 -28.52
CA VAL A 318 -8.88 4.84 -27.20
C VAL A 318 -9.79 5.61 -26.25
N LEU A 319 -10.16 4.96 -25.18
CA LEU A 319 -11.01 5.49 -24.10
C LEU A 319 -10.15 5.76 -22.87
N ASP A 320 -9.97 7.02 -22.53
CA ASP A 320 -9.13 7.43 -21.41
C ASP A 320 -9.85 7.32 -20.07
N VAL A 321 -9.14 6.80 -19.08
CA VAL A 321 -9.53 6.77 -17.68
C VAL A 321 -8.61 7.74 -16.93
N PRO A 322 -9.11 8.95 -16.57
CA PRO A 322 -8.29 10.00 -15.99
C PRO A 322 -8.10 9.75 -14.50
N LEU A 323 -7.01 9.10 -14.12
CA LEU A 323 -6.66 8.85 -12.74
C LEU A 323 -6.04 10.10 -12.11
N GLU A 324 -6.30 10.34 -10.83
CA GLU A 324 -5.54 11.34 -10.04
C GLU A 324 -4.07 10.93 -9.98
N GLU A 325 -3.83 9.66 -9.66
CA GLU A 325 -2.52 9.03 -9.57
C GLU A 325 -2.56 7.63 -10.18
N LEU A 326 -1.58 7.28 -10.98
CA LEU A 326 -1.55 6.00 -11.70
C LEU A 326 -1.56 4.79 -10.75
N GLY A 327 -0.96 4.92 -9.56
CA GLY A 327 -0.96 3.88 -8.54
C GLY A 327 -2.34 3.55 -7.94
N ALA A 328 -3.37 4.36 -8.18
CA ALA A 328 -4.71 4.12 -7.67
C ALA A 328 -5.44 2.96 -8.40
N ALA A 329 -5.01 2.60 -9.61
CA ALA A 329 -5.59 1.52 -10.41
C ALA A 329 -4.57 0.41 -10.67
N GLY A 330 -4.73 -0.73 -10.02
CA GLY A 330 -3.86 -1.90 -10.18
C GLY A 330 -4.43 -2.97 -11.12
N GLN A 331 -3.80 -4.16 -11.08
CA GLN A 331 -4.19 -5.30 -11.91
C GLN A 331 -5.68 -5.69 -11.82
N ASP A 332 -6.33 -5.45 -10.69
CA ASP A 332 -7.76 -5.69 -10.50
C ASP A 332 -8.61 -4.78 -11.40
N HIS A 333 -8.24 -3.52 -11.62
CA HIS A 333 -8.89 -2.60 -12.54
C HIS A 333 -8.59 -2.95 -14.00
N TRP A 334 -7.34 -3.30 -14.31
CA TRP A 334 -6.93 -3.64 -15.68
C TRP A 334 -7.64 -4.89 -16.20
N LEU A 335 -7.67 -5.95 -15.36
CA LEU A 335 -8.38 -7.19 -15.70
C LEU A 335 -9.91 -6.97 -15.75
N ALA A 336 -10.46 -6.13 -14.87
CA ALA A 336 -11.87 -5.78 -14.89
C ALA A 336 -12.28 -5.05 -16.19
N ALA A 337 -11.43 -4.17 -16.72
CA ALA A 337 -11.68 -3.50 -18.00
C ALA A 337 -11.72 -4.50 -19.17
N LEU A 338 -10.82 -5.51 -19.20
CA LEU A 338 -10.89 -6.61 -20.17
C LEU A 338 -12.17 -7.43 -20.00
N ALA A 339 -12.53 -7.76 -18.77
CA ALA A 339 -13.78 -8.47 -18.45
C ALA A 339 -15.03 -7.64 -18.76
N ALA A 340 -14.94 -6.32 -18.81
CA ALA A 340 -16.00 -5.43 -19.27
C ALA A 340 -16.04 -5.29 -20.80
N GLY A 341 -15.11 -5.93 -21.52
CA GLY A 341 -15.11 -6.03 -22.98
C GLY A 341 -14.18 -5.04 -23.68
N ALA A 342 -13.18 -4.50 -22.99
CA ALA A 342 -12.07 -3.85 -23.69
C ALA A 342 -11.35 -4.88 -24.57
N ALA A 343 -10.94 -4.49 -25.77
CA ALA A 343 -10.11 -5.30 -26.65
C ALA A 343 -8.69 -5.38 -26.09
N GLU A 344 -8.21 -4.26 -25.57
CA GLU A 344 -6.89 -4.08 -25.00
C GLU A 344 -6.93 -3.05 -23.87
N VAL A 345 -6.05 -3.19 -22.89
CA VAL A 345 -5.84 -2.23 -21.80
C VAL A 345 -4.42 -1.70 -21.87
N ARG A 346 -4.27 -0.40 -21.77
CA ARG A 346 -2.99 0.31 -21.80
C ARG A 346 -2.78 1.08 -20.49
N ILE A 347 -1.59 1.01 -19.95
CA ILE A 347 -1.17 1.78 -18.80
C ILE A 347 -0.14 2.80 -19.28
N GLN A 348 -0.48 4.09 -19.25
CA GLN A 348 0.41 5.16 -19.70
C GLN A 348 1.35 5.54 -18.57
N LEU A 349 2.63 5.27 -18.76
CA LEU A 349 3.69 5.66 -17.84
C LEU A 349 4.16 7.08 -18.12
N THR A 350 4.64 7.77 -17.09
CA THR A 350 5.22 9.12 -17.15
C THR A 350 6.63 9.13 -16.60
N ASP A 351 7.46 10.10 -17.02
CA ASP A 351 8.83 10.27 -16.51
C ASP A 351 8.87 10.68 -15.03
N SER A 352 7.75 11.19 -14.49
CA SER A 352 7.60 11.64 -13.11
C SER A 352 7.25 10.54 -12.11
N LEU A 353 7.02 9.30 -12.57
CA LEU A 353 6.65 8.19 -11.70
C LEU A 353 7.77 7.87 -10.69
N PRO A 354 7.45 7.80 -9.37
CA PRO A 354 8.38 7.31 -8.38
C PRO A 354 8.89 5.89 -8.71
N PRO A 355 10.18 5.59 -8.50
CA PRO A 355 10.75 4.26 -8.78
C PRO A 355 10.03 3.10 -8.08
N SER A 356 9.59 3.28 -6.83
CA SER A 356 8.81 2.27 -6.10
C SER A 356 7.46 2.00 -6.76
N LEU A 357 6.77 3.04 -7.24
CA LEU A 357 5.51 2.91 -7.96
C LEU A 357 5.73 2.23 -9.32
N ARG A 358 6.78 2.59 -10.05
CA ARG A 358 7.15 1.91 -11.30
C ARG A 358 7.37 0.41 -11.07
N THR A 359 8.14 0.05 -10.04
CA THR A 359 8.39 -1.34 -9.69
C THR A 359 7.09 -2.09 -9.38
N LEU A 360 6.18 -1.47 -8.61
CA LEU A 360 4.87 -2.05 -8.31
C LEU A 360 4.04 -2.29 -9.56
N ILE A 361 4.00 -1.32 -10.49
CA ILE A 361 3.27 -1.46 -11.77
C ILE A 361 3.86 -2.62 -12.59
N ASP A 362 5.18 -2.72 -12.70
CA ASP A 362 5.86 -3.81 -13.41
C ASP A 362 5.57 -5.18 -12.78
N ASP A 363 5.52 -5.27 -11.45
CA ASP A 363 5.18 -6.50 -10.72
C ASP A 363 3.73 -6.91 -10.97
N GLN A 364 2.80 -5.96 -10.88
CA GLN A 364 1.38 -6.22 -11.13
C GLN A 364 1.10 -6.54 -12.61
N TYR A 365 1.83 -5.92 -13.53
CA TYR A 365 1.76 -6.26 -14.95
C TYR A 365 2.18 -7.71 -15.19
N ARG A 366 3.31 -8.15 -14.61
CA ARG A 366 3.75 -9.54 -14.68
C ARG A 366 2.75 -10.51 -14.05
N GLN A 367 2.12 -10.15 -12.92
CA GLN A 367 1.06 -10.95 -12.32
C GLN A 367 -0.16 -11.05 -13.23
N ALA A 368 -0.64 -9.92 -13.76
CA ALA A 368 -1.81 -9.87 -14.64
C ALA A 368 -1.60 -10.65 -15.94
N THR A 369 -0.43 -10.54 -16.56
CA THR A 369 -0.10 -11.31 -17.79
C THR A 369 -0.02 -12.81 -17.50
N THR A 370 0.54 -13.23 -16.37
CA THR A 370 0.53 -14.64 -15.93
C THR A 370 -0.90 -15.15 -15.71
N LEU A 371 -1.78 -14.34 -15.11
CA LEU A 371 -3.20 -14.70 -14.95
C LEU A 371 -3.91 -14.85 -16.29
N LEU A 372 -3.69 -13.92 -17.23
CA LEU A 372 -4.26 -13.99 -18.58
C LEU A 372 -3.82 -15.26 -19.31
N GLU A 373 -2.53 -15.57 -19.29
CA GLU A 373 -1.98 -16.79 -19.89
C GLU A 373 -2.58 -18.05 -19.27
N ALA A 374 -2.65 -18.13 -17.92
CA ALA A 374 -3.22 -19.25 -17.20
C ALA A 374 -4.70 -19.49 -17.56
N LEU A 375 -5.44 -18.41 -17.82
CA LEU A 375 -6.84 -18.44 -18.25
C LEU A 375 -7.03 -18.64 -19.76
N GLY A 376 -5.94 -18.77 -20.54
CA GLY A 376 -5.97 -19.02 -21.98
C GLY A 376 -6.21 -17.78 -22.82
N HIS A 377 -5.89 -16.60 -22.30
CA HIS A 377 -5.96 -15.33 -23.03
C HIS A 377 -4.58 -14.88 -23.53
N ASP A 378 -4.58 -14.12 -24.61
CA ASP A 378 -3.37 -13.51 -25.16
C ASP A 378 -2.90 -12.35 -24.28
N THR A 379 -1.66 -12.38 -23.85
CA THR A 379 -1.05 -11.37 -22.95
C THR A 379 -0.92 -9.99 -23.60
N ARG A 380 -0.93 -9.90 -24.94
CA ARG A 380 -0.93 -8.62 -25.69
C ARG A 380 -2.17 -7.76 -25.43
N ARG A 381 -3.18 -8.30 -24.74
CA ARG A 381 -4.34 -7.52 -24.29
C ARG A 381 -4.02 -6.51 -23.18
N LEU A 382 -2.84 -6.60 -22.60
CA LEU A 382 -2.35 -5.68 -21.57
C LEU A 382 -0.99 -5.14 -22.00
N CYS A 383 -0.84 -3.81 -22.04
CA CYS A 383 0.38 -3.14 -22.48
C CYS A 383 0.77 -2.01 -21.52
N LEU A 384 2.08 -1.86 -21.27
CA LEU A 384 2.65 -0.65 -20.70
C LEU A 384 3.10 0.26 -21.83
N ILE A 385 2.72 1.54 -21.79
CA ILE A 385 3.13 2.57 -22.75
C ILE A 385 4.20 3.43 -22.11
N GLU A 386 5.41 3.36 -22.62
CA GLU A 386 6.53 4.17 -22.14
C GLU A 386 6.36 5.65 -22.50
N PRO A 387 6.95 6.56 -21.73
CA PRO A 387 6.95 7.99 -22.06
C PRO A 387 7.51 8.22 -23.46
N GLY A 388 6.79 9.00 -24.29
CA GLY A 388 7.19 9.35 -25.66
C GLY A 388 6.85 8.30 -26.73
N ASP A 389 6.31 7.13 -26.38
CA ASP A 389 5.87 6.13 -27.35
C ASP A 389 4.47 6.46 -27.92
N SER A 390 4.45 7.36 -28.89
CA SER A 390 3.20 7.77 -29.56
C SER A 390 2.66 6.71 -30.52
N GLU A 391 3.49 5.80 -31.04
CA GLU A 391 3.04 4.75 -31.95
C GLU A 391 2.21 3.71 -31.22
N SER A 392 2.70 3.20 -30.09
CA SER A 392 1.95 2.27 -29.24
C SER A 392 0.68 2.90 -28.66
N ARG A 393 0.70 4.21 -28.38
CA ARG A 393 -0.45 4.95 -27.86
C ARG A 393 -1.68 4.88 -28.77
N ASP A 394 -1.49 5.07 -30.09
CA ASP A 394 -2.57 5.19 -31.09
C ASP A 394 -2.76 3.93 -31.92
N ALA A 395 -1.95 2.90 -31.72
CA ALA A 395 -2.03 1.64 -32.45
C ALA A 395 -3.42 1.00 -32.29
N LEU A 396 -3.92 0.42 -33.39
CA LEU A 396 -5.12 -0.41 -33.33
C LEU A 396 -4.85 -1.65 -32.47
N PRO A 397 -5.84 -2.11 -31.66
CA PRO A 397 -5.66 -3.34 -30.90
C PRO A 397 -5.45 -4.53 -31.82
N SER A 398 -4.47 -5.37 -31.52
CA SER A 398 -4.14 -6.54 -32.32
C SER A 398 -5.17 -7.67 -32.20
N LEU A 399 -6.09 -7.57 -31.27
CA LEU A 399 -7.07 -8.59 -30.92
C LEU A 399 -8.48 -7.96 -30.83
N ALA A 400 -9.49 -8.72 -31.24
CA ALA A 400 -10.88 -8.32 -30.99
C ALA A 400 -11.20 -8.37 -29.49
N ALA A 401 -12.22 -7.61 -29.08
CA ALA A 401 -12.76 -7.71 -27.73
C ALA A 401 -13.17 -9.17 -27.41
N LEU A 402 -13.07 -9.55 -26.14
CA LEU A 402 -13.47 -10.89 -25.69
C LEU A 402 -14.97 -11.09 -25.91
N SER A 403 -15.35 -12.25 -26.45
CA SER A 403 -16.75 -12.70 -26.47
C SER A 403 -17.10 -13.21 -25.06
N LEU A 404 -17.59 -12.32 -24.23
CA LEU A 404 -17.91 -12.61 -22.83
C LEU A 404 -19.36 -13.12 -22.73
N PRO A 405 -19.67 -14.07 -21.84
CA PRO A 405 -21.04 -14.39 -21.49
C PRO A 405 -21.72 -13.16 -20.89
N ASP A 406 -23.05 -13.06 -21.07
CA ASP A 406 -23.82 -11.97 -20.48
C ASP A 406 -23.55 -11.89 -18.97
N ARG A 407 -23.12 -10.72 -18.51
CA ARG A 407 -23.02 -10.46 -17.07
C ARG A 407 -24.42 -10.54 -16.51
N THR A 408 -24.64 -11.46 -15.57
CA THR A 408 -25.83 -11.37 -14.71
C THR A 408 -25.73 -10.05 -13.98
N VAL A 409 -26.55 -9.10 -14.39
CA VAL A 409 -26.64 -7.76 -13.80
C VAL A 409 -26.88 -7.94 -12.30
N THR A 410 -25.85 -7.66 -11.48
CA THR A 410 -26.09 -7.43 -10.07
C THR A 410 -27.01 -6.22 -9.97
N PRO A 411 -28.10 -6.29 -9.17
CA PRO A 411 -29.08 -5.21 -9.14
C PRO A 411 -28.45 -3.88 -8.78
N ASP A 412 -29.00 -2.80 -9.37
CA ASP A 412 -28.66 -1.41 -9.16
C ASP A 412 -28.26 -1.12 -7.71
N HIS A 413 -27.05 -0.71 -7.50
CA HIS A 413 -26.60 -0.13 -6.24
C HIS A 413 -27.09 1.34 -6.16
N ASP A 414 -28.35 1.51 -5.82
CA ASP A 414 -28.79 2.71 -5.17
C ASP A 414 -28.25 2.69 -3.73
N THR A 415 -27.26 3.56 -3.48
CA THR A 415 -26.75 4.03 -2.20
C THR A 415 -26.50 2.95 -1.11
N PRO A 416 -25.26 2.62 -0.77
CA PRO A 416 -24.98 1.85 0.45
C PRO A 416 -25.31 2.72 1.65
N GLY A 417 -26.35 2.35 2.39
CA GLY A 417 -26.57 2.86 3.73
C GLY A 417 -25.36 2.54 4.61
N GLN A 418 -24.97 3.47 5.48
CA GLN A 418 -23.83 3.39 6.38
C GLN A 418 -23.88 2.23 7.41
N ASP A 419 -24.88 1.35 7.34
CA ASP A 419 -25.16 0.29 8.31
C ASP A 419 -25.30 -1.12 7.69
N ALA A 420 -24.62 -1.42 6.56
CA ALA A 420 -24.63 -2.78 6.01
C ALA A 420 -23.94 -3.77 6.96
N PRO A 421 -24.52 -4.96 7.22
CA PRO A 421 -23.90 -5.94 8.11
C PRO A 421 -22.56 -6.42 7.56
N LYS A 422 -21.58 -6.67 8.46
CA LYS A 422 -20.17 -7.01 8.14
C LYS A 422 -19.98 -8.16 7.12
N ALA A 423 -20.96 -9.04 6.95
CA ALA A 423 -20.94 -10.12 5.96
C ALA A 423 -21.11 -9.61 4.51
N GLU A 424 -21.93 -8.58 4.29
CA GLU A 424 -22.18 -8.01 2.96
C GLU A 424 -20.99 -7.16 2.46
N ALA A 425 -20.27 -6.49 3.38
CA ALA A 425 -19.08 -5.72 3.04
C ALA A 425 -17.94 -6.62 2.49
N SER A 426 -17.85 -7.89 2.91
CA SER A 426 -16.84 -8.83 2.43
C SER A 426 -17.15 -9.36 1.02
N GLU A 427 -18.41 -9.45 0.62
CA GLU A 427 -18.81 -9.91 -0.72
C GLU A 427 -18.53 -8.86 -1.81
N HIS A 428 -18.43 -7.59 -1.45
CA HIS A 428 -18.15 -6.48 -2.36
C HIS A 428 -16.70 -5.96 -2.28
N GLY A 429 -15.85 -6.58 -1.45
CA GLY A 429 -14.45 -6.20 -1.26
C GLY A 429 -13.59 -6.40 -2.52
N LYS A 430 -12.40 -5.78 -2.57
CA LYS A 430 -11.45 -5.88 -3.69
C LYS A 430 -11.21 -7.33 -4.13
N ARG A 431 -11.00 -8.24 -3.15
CA ARG A 431 -10.73 -9.66 -3.45
C ARG A 431 -11.93 -10.35 -4.13
N ALA A 432 -13.14 -10.06 -3.67
CA ALA A 432 -14.36 -10.62 -4.26
C ALA A 432 -14.56 -10.13 -5.70
N ARG A 433 -14.37 -8.83 -5.95
CA ARG A 433 -14.44 -8.25 -7.31
C ARG A 433 -13.38 -8.86 -8.23
N LEU A 434 -12.14 -9.00 -7.77
CA LEU A 434 -11.09 -9.65 -8.55
C LEU A 434 -11.43 -11.12 -8.87
N ASN A 435 -11.95 -11.88 -7.91
CA ASN A 435 -12.38 -13.25 -8.12
C ASN A 435 -13.52 -13.34 -9.15
N ALA A 436 -14.52 -12.47 -9.07
CA ALA A 436 -15.59 -12.38 -10.07
C ALA A 436 -15.05 -12.06 -11.47
N THR A 437 -14.09 -11.13 -11.56
CA THR A 437 -13.39 -10.80 -12.80
C THR A 437 -12.65 -12.02 -13.39
N LEU A 438 -11.88 -12.73 -12.55
CA LEU A 438 -11.13 -13.91 -12.99
C LEU A 438 -12.06 -15.06 -13.42
N ALA A 439 -13.18 -15.28 -12.70
CA ALA A 439 -14.19 -16.28 -13.09
C ALA A 439 -14.83 -15.92 -14.44
N HIS A 440 -15.11 -14.63 -14.68
CA HIS A 440 -15.67 -14.17 -15.94
C HIS A 440 -14.67 -14.35 -17.11
N LEU A 441 -13.40 -14.01 -16.90
CA LEU A 441 -12.33 -14.24 -17.87
C LEU A 441 -12.12 -15.75 -18.12
N ALA A 442 -12.17 -16.58 -17.07
CA ALA A 442 -12.07 -18.05 -17.20
C ALA A 442 -13.18 -18.62 -18.07
N ALA A 443 -14.41 -18.11 -17.94
CA ALA A 443 -15.56 -18.55 -18.75
C ALA A 443 -15.45 -18.17 -20.23
N ALA A 444 -14.71 -17.09 -20.56
CA ALA A 444 -14.46 -16.66 -21.92
C ALA A 444 -13.18 -17.24 -22.53
N GLY A 445 -12.31 -17.82 -21.70
CA GLY A 445 -11.01 -18.36 -22.11
C GLY A 445 -10.98 -19.88 -22.21
N GLN A 446 -9.78 -20.41 -22.16
CA GLN A 446 -9.50 -21.84 -22.07
C GLN A 446 -8.51 -22.06 -20.91
N PRO A 447 -8.98 -22.04 -19.65
CA PRO A 447 -8.12 -22.25 -18.50
C PRO A 447 -7.30 -23.55 -18.63
N SER A 448 -6.02 -23.48 -18.25
CA SER A 448 -5.10 -24.62 -18.41
C SER A 448 -5.47 -25.83 -17.55
N GLY A 449 -6.22 -25.64 -16.47
CA GLY A 449 -6.49 -26.67 -15.46
C GLY A 449 -5.34 -26.91 -14.49
N GLU A 450 -4.21 -26.21 -14.66
CA GLU A 450 -2.98 -26.44 -13.90
C GLU A 450 -2.67 -25.26 -12.96
N ARG A 451 -1.73 -25.49 -12.03
CA ARG A 451 -1.19 -24.43 -11.18
C ARG A 451 -0.01 -23.76 -11.85
N HIS A 452 -0.13 -22.45 -12.06
CA HIS A 452 0.91 -21.60 -12.62
C HIS A 452 1.74 -20.96 -11.51
N ALA A 453 3.07 -20.95 -11.70
CA ALA A 453 3.97 -20.19 -10.85
C ALA A 453 3.67 -18.69 -11.01
N MET A 454 3.55 -17.99 -9.89
CA MET A 454 3.33 -16.55 -9.88
C MET A 454 4.63 -15.81 -9.52
N PRO A 455 4.80 -14.56 -9.94
CA PRO A 455 5.88 -13.70 -9.44
C PRO A 455 5.92 -13.67 -7.91
N GLN A 456 7.12 -13.50 -7.36
CA GLN A 456 7.30 -13.43 -5.91
C GLN A 456 6.42 -12.33 -5.31
N GLY A 457 5.82 -12.62 -4.15
CA GLY A 457 4.93 -11.67 -3.47
C GLY A 457 3.51 -11.60 -4.06
N ALA A 458 3.16 -12.35 -5.11
CA ALA A 458 1.80 -12.38 -5.64
C ALA A 458 0.80 -12.90 -4.60
N PRO A 459 -0.42 -12.31 -4.51
CA PRO A 459 -1.41 -12.70 -3.51
C PRO A 459 -2.27 -13.89 -3.95
N PHE A 460 -1.65 -14.90 -4.55
CA PHE A 460 -2.31 -16.10 -5.06
C PHE A 460 -1.58 -17.35 -4.60
N GLY A 461 -2.32 -18.35 -4.11
CA GLY A 461 -1.74 -19.63 -3.73
C GLY A 461 -2.64 -20.46 -2.86
N ASP A 462 -2.19 -21.66 -2.62
CA ASP A 462 -2.78 -22.68 -1.76
C ASP A 462 -2.11 -22.70 -0.38
N VAL A 463 -2.59 -23.57 0.49
CA VAL A 463 -1.95 -23.97 1.73
C VAL A 463 -1.83 -25.50 1.78
N VAL A 464 -0.68 -25.98 2.20
CA VAL A 464 -0.44 -27.38 2.48
C VAL A 464 -0.54 -27.61 3.98
N VAL A 465 -1.32 -28.62 4.39
CA VAL A 465 -1.49 -28.99 5.80
C VAL A 465 -0.88 -30.38 6.01
N ASP A 466 0.08 -30.45 6.92
CA ASP A 466 0.58 -31.73 7.44
C ASP A 466 -0.49 -32.34 8.36
N ASN A 467 -1.12 -33.40 7.89
CA ASN A 467 -2.22 -34.04 8.60
C ASN A 467 -1.78 -34.75 9.88
N ASP A 468 -0.53 -35.19 9.97
CA ASP A 468 0.01 -35.86 11.15
C ASP A 468 0.35 -34.85 12.25
N ALA A 469 0.91 -33.70 11.88
CA ALA A 469 1.26 -32.65 12.81
C ALA A 469 0.06 -31.78 13.24
N CYS A 470 -0.93 -31.55 12.36
CA CYS A 470 -2.07 -30.69 12.63
C CYS A 470 -2.97 -31.24 13.75
N THR A 471 -3.22 -30.47 14.78
CA THR A 471 -4.09 -30.83 15.92
C THR A 471 -5.52 -30.32 15.81
N LEU A 472 -5.90 -29.67 14.68
CA LEU A 472 -7.20 -29.01 14.50
C LEU A 472 -7.53 -27.99 15.61
N CYS A 473 -6.51 -27.27 16.12
CA CYS A 473 -6.68 -26.22 17.12
C CYS A 473 -7.38 -24.97 16.56
N LEU A 474 -7.49 -24.85 15.23
CA LEU A 474 -8.11 -23.74 14.49
C LEU A 474 -7.50 -22.35 14.73
N GLY A 475 -6.29 -22.28 15.29
CA GLY A 475 -5.56 -21.02 15.44
C GLY A 475 -5.36 -20.29 14.10
N CYS A 476 -5.07 -21.04 13.04
CA CYS A 476 -4.95 -20.52 11.67
C CYS A 476 -6.26 -19.94 11.12
N VAL A 477 -7.42 -20.44 11.54
CA VAL A 477 -8.74 -19.89 11.16
C VAL A 477 -9.00 -18.58 11.89
N ALA A 478 -8.65 -18.51 13.18
CA ALA A 478 -8.87 -17.32 14.00
C ALA A 478 -8.09 -16.08 13.52
N VAL A 479 -6.90 -16.29 12.93
CA VAL A 479 -6.05 -15.20 12.43
C VAL A 479 -6.24 -14.90 10.94
N CYS A 480 -6.99 -15.73 10.20
CA CYS A 480 -7.20 -15.53 8.77
C CYS A 480 -8.01 -14.25 8.53
N PRO A 481 -7.47 -13.24 7.81
CA PRO A 481 -8.15 -11.97 7.57
C PRO A 481 -9.28 -12.09 6.55
N THR A 482 -9.29 -13.19 5.79
CA THR A 482 -10.29 -13.49 4.77
C THR A 482 -10.99 -14.81 5.12
N PRO A 483 -12.11 -15.14 4.47
CA PRO A 483 -12.78 -16.42 4.70
C PRO A 483 -12.07 -17.63 4.04
N ALA A 484 -10.76 -17.52 3.73
CA ALA A 484 -10.01 -18.60 3.08
C ALA A 484 -9.97 -19.87 3.93
N LEU A 485 -9.65 -19.77 5.21
CA LEU A 485 -9.65 -20.87 6.16
C LEU A 485 -10.95 -20.87 6.99
N ALA A 486 -11.54 -22.03 7.20
CA ALA A 486 -12.72 -22.19 8.04
C ALA A 486 -12.69 -23.50 8.82
N GLY A 487 -13.27 -23.47 10.02
CA GLY A 487 -13.51 -24.66 10.85
C GLY A 487 -14.87 -25.28 10.57
N GLY A 488 -15.01 -26.59 10.83
CA GLY A 488 -16.29 -27.28 10.74
C GLY A 488 -17.27 -26.83 11.83
N ARG A 489 -18.57 -26.83 11.51
CA ARG A 489 -19.64 -26.48 12.46
C ARG A 489 -20.09 -27.65 13.34
N THR A 490 -20.01 -28.87 12.81
CA THR A 490 -20.54 -30.09 13.45
C THR A 490 -19.47 -31.09 13.80
N SER A 491 -18.32 -31.04 13.14
CA SER A 491 -17.17 -31.92 13.35
C SER A 491 -15.88 -31.10 13.36
N PRO A 492 -14.83 -31.59 14.06
CA PRO A 492 -13.48 -30.99 13.95
C PRO A 492 -12.98 -31.09 12.52
N GLU A 493 -12.90 -29.96 11.85
CA GLU A 493 -12.55 -29.87 10.43
C GLU A 493 -11.79 -28.56 10.16
N LEU A 494 -10.79 -28.63 9.31
CA LEU A 494 -10.14 -27.49 8.70
C LEU A 494 -10.38 -27.55 7.20
N SER A 495 -10.99 -26.52 6.67
CA SER A 495 -11.26 -26.37 5.25
C SER A 495 -10.65 -25.07 4.70
N PHE A 496 -10.40 -25.06 3.39
CA PHE A 496 -9.71 -23.96 2.70
C PHE A 496 -10.36 -23.68 1.34
N ARG A 497 -10.47 -22.39 0.98
CA ARG A 497 -10.86 -21.89 -0.34
C ARG A 497 -9.76 -21.01 -0.89
N GLU A 498 -9.11 -21.45 -1.98
CA GLU A 498 -7.95 -20.78 -2.56
C GLU A 498 -8.28 -19.38 -3.10
N ALA A 499 -9.47 -19.22 -3.66
CA ALA A 499 -9.93 -17.92 -4.19
C ALA A 499 -9.83 -16.78 -3.18
N ASP A 500 -10.04 -17.04 -1.91
CA ASP A 500 -10.03 -16.04 -0.85
C ASP A 500 -8.63 -15.82 -0.24
N CYS A 501 -7.68 -16.72 -0.48
CA CYS A 501 -6.35 -16.63 0.10
C CYS A 501 -5.55 -15.48 -0.52
N VAL A 502 -4.92 -14.68 0.33
CA VAL A 502 -4.05 -13.55 -0.07
C VAL A 502 -2.57 -13.79 0.22
N GLN A 503 -2.21 -15.01 0.59
CA GLN A 503 -0.81 -15.40 0.88
C GLN A 503 -0.11 -14.46 1.86
N CYS A 504 -0.79 -14.13 2.99
CA CYS A 504 -0.27 -13.19 3.99
C CYS A 504 0.67 -13.82 5.02
N GLY A 505 0.71 -15.15 5.14
CA GLY A 505 1.60 -15.88 6.06
C GLY A 505 1.08 -16.06 7.49
N LEU A 506 0.04 -15.33 7.93
CA LEU A 506 -0.43 -15.38 9.32
C LEU A 506 -0.76 -16.78 9.83
N CYS A 507 -1.35 -17.64 8.98
CA CYS A 507 -1.68 -19.00 9.37
C CYS A 507 -0.44 -19.87 9.62
N GLU A 508 0.63 -19.65 8.87
CA GLU A 508 1.93 -20.33 9.04
C GLU A 508 2.62 -19.87 10.33
N GLU A 509 2.73 -18.54 10.53
CA GLU A 509 3.34 -17.93 11.71
C GLU A 509 2.62 -18.24 13.04
N THR A 510 1.31 -18.51 12.98
CA THR A 510 0.49 -18.75 14.17
C THR A 510 0.37 -20.23 14.52
N CYS A 511 0.74 -21.12 13.62
CA CYS A 511 0.57 -22.55 13.84
C CYS A 511 1.54 -23.07 14.93
N PRO A 512 1.04 -23.53 16.10
CA PRO A 512 1.91 -23.99 17.20
C PRO A 512 2.57 -25.35 16.92
N GLU A 513 2.16 -26.03 15.85
CA GLU A 513 2.63 -27.34 15.44
C GLU A 513 3.39 -27.30 14.10
N ASP A 514 3.65 -26.10 13.54
CA ASP A 514 4.27 -25.91 12.21
C ASP A 514 3.63 -26.76 11.10
N ALA A 515 2.32 -27.04 11.23
CA ALA A 515 1.58 -27.98 10.40
C ALA A 515 1.01 -27.37 9.13
N ILE A 516 1.11 -26.06 8.91
CA ILE A 516 0.56 -25.38 7.73
C ILE A 516 1.65 -24.57 7.03
N ARG A 517 1.69 -24.66 5.69
CA ARG A 517 2.65 -23.96 4.85
C ARG A 517 1.97 -23.33 3.66
N LEU A 518 2.45 -22.14 3.26
CA LEU A 518 2.01 -21.48 2.04
C LEU A 518 2.56 -22.23 0.81
N MET A 519 1.74 -22.29 -0.23
CA MET A 519 2.12 -22.79 -1.56
C MET A 519 1.74 -21.75 -2.61
N PRO A 520 2.65 -20.81 -2.94
CA PRO A 520 2.41 -19.76 -3.93
C PRO A 520 2.08 -20.34 -5.32
N GLY A 521 1.23 -19.65 -6.08
CA GLY A 521 0.83 -20.03 -7.44
C GLY A 521 -0.66 -19.79 -7.68
N PHE A 522 -1.07 -19.70 -8.93
CA PHE A 522 -2.48 -19.55 -9.32
C PHE A 522 -3.01 -20.84 -9.94
N LEU A 523 -4.05 -21.43 -9.36
CA LEU A 523 -4.73 -22.58 -9.93
C LEU A 523 -5.78 -22.12 -10.96
N ALA A 524 -5.54 -22.42 -12.23
CA ALA A 524 -6.45 -22.07 -13.33
C ALA A 524 -7.53 -23.15 -13.53
N ALA A 525 -8.22 -23.52 -12.45
CA ALA A 525 -9.25 -24.55 -12.46
C ALA A 525 -10.40 -24.19 -11.51
N PRO A 526 -11.63 -24.74 -11.73
CA PRO A 526 -12.80 -24.48 -10.89
C PRO A 526 -12.60 -24.81 -9.41
N GLU A 527 -11.73 -25.76 -9.10
CA GLU A 527 -11.39 -26.19 -7.74
C GLU A 527 -10.86 -25.05 -6.87
N ARG A 528 -10.31 -24.01 -7.49
CA ARG A 528 -9.88 -22.78 -6.80
C ARG A 528 -11.05 -22.09 -6.06
N GLU A 529 -12.24 -22.12 -6.63
CA GLU A 529 -13.45 -21.52 -6.06
C GLU A 529 -14.14 -22.46 -5.03
N ALA A 530 -13.83 -23.76 -5.07
CA ALA A 530 -14.41 -24.74 -4.19
C ALA A 530 -13.71 -24.75 -2.82
N ARG A 531 -14.50 -24.86 -1.75
CA ARG A 531 -13.96 -25.10 -0.42
C ARG A 531 -13.58 -26.57 -0.27
N GLN A 532 -12.32 -26.83 0.03
CA GLN A 532 -11.74 -28.17 0.15
C GLN A 532 -11.42 -28.46 1.61
N ILE A 533 -11.78 -29.65 2.09
CA ILE A 533 -11.38 -30.14 3.41
C ILE A 533 -9.89 -30.47 3.38
N ARG A 534 -9.11 -29.88 4.28
CA ARG A 534 -7.67 -30.13 4.42
C ARG A 534 -7.38 -31.16 5.50
N LYS A 535 -8.16 -31.14 6.58
CA LYS A 535 -8.13 -32.15 7.64
C LYS A 535 -9.50 -32.26 8.29
N GLN A 536 -9.89 -33.48 8.66
CA GLN A 536 -11.10 -33.77 9.41
C GLN A 536 -10.84 -34.95 10.36
N GLU A 537 -11.40 -34.88 11.55
CA GLU A 537 -11.35 -35.95 12.56
C GLU A 537 -12.72 -36.16 13.21
N ASP A 538 -12.91 -37.33 13.83
CA ASP A 538 -14.04 -37.54 14.71
C ASP A 538 -13.90 -36.69 15.97
N ALA A 539 -15.03 -36.15 16.44
CA ALA A 539 -15.04 -35.35 17.65
C ALA A 539 -14.80 -36.24 18.89
N PHE A 540 -13.88 -35.80 19.74
CA PHE A 540 -13.57 -36.45 21.01
C PHE A 540 -14.76 -36.31 21.97
N PRO A 541 -15.33 -37.45 22.49
CA PRO A 541 -16.46 -37.40 23.39
C PRO A 541 -16.00 -37.07 24.81
N CYS A 542 -16.73 -36.21 25.50
CA CYS A 542 -16.51 -35.94 26.92
C CYS A 542 -16.62 -37.22 27.74
N ILE A 543 -15.59 -37.54 28.53
CA ILE A 543 -15.54 -38.74 29.37
C ILE A 543 -16.67 -38.79 30.42
N ARG A 544 -17.33 -37.67 30.73
CA ARG A 544 -18.37 -37.57 31.74
C ARG A 544 -19.80 -37.61 31.20
N CYS A 545 -20.07 -36.93 30.08
CA CYS A 545 -21.42 -36.83 29.52
C CYS A 545 -21.56 -37.32 28.08
N GLY A 546 -20.46 -37.71 27.44
CA GLY A 546 -20.45 -38.20 26.06
C GLY A 546 -20.63 -37.12 24.97
N LYS A 547 -20.81 -35.84 25.35
CA LYS A 547 -20.95 -34.73 24.39
C LYS A 547 -19.64 -34.57 23.59
N PRO A 548 -19.67 -34.58 22.25
CA PRO A 548 -18.50 -34.28 21.43
C PRO A 548 -18.10 -32.79 21.62
N PHE A 549 -16.79 -32.46 21.79
CA PHE A 549 -16.38 -31.11 22.11
C PHE A 549 -15.03 -30.66 21.55
N ALA A 550 -14.12 -31.54 21.14
CA ALA A 550 -12.79 -31.21 20.63
C ALA A 550 -12.35 -32.25 19.60
N SER A 551 -11.17 -32.08 18.96
CA SER A 551 -10.54 -33.15 18.17
C SER A 551 -9.73 -34.08 19.04
N ALA A 552 -9.63 -35.34 18.65
CA ALA A 552 -8.84 -36.34 19.37
C ALA A 552 -7.35 -35.96 19.39
N SER A 553 -6.83 -35.44 18.28
CA SER A 553 -5.46 -34.99 18.15
C SER A 553 -5.15 -33.78 19.07
N ALA A 554 -6.07 -32.82 19.22
CA ALA A 554 -5.88 -31.68 20.13
C ALA A 554 -5.80 -32.12 21.61
N ILE A 555 -6.70 -33.04 22.02
CA ILE A 555 -6.66 -33.58 23.39
C ILE A 555 -5.35 -34.33 23.63
N ALA A 556 -4.91 -35.17 22.69
CA ALA A 556 -3.65 -35.90 22.79
C ALA A 556 -2.44 -34.97 22.89
N ALA A 557 -2.38 -33.94 22.05
CA ALA A 557 -1.28 -32.95 22.05
C ALA A 557 -1.24 -32.15 23.35
N ILE A 558 -2.39 -31.68 23.86
CA ILE A 558 -2.45 -30.95 25.12
C ILE A 558 -2.02 -31.84 26.29
N LYS A 559 -2.49 -33.09 26.34
CA LYS A 559 -2.09 -34.06 27.37
C LYS A 559 -0.59 -34.31 27.34
N SER A 560 0.00 -34.51 26.16
CA SER A 560 1.45 -34.70 26.01
C SER A 560 2.25 -33.48 26.48
N LYS A 561 1.84 -32.26 26.10
CA LYS A 561 2.53 -31.01 26.51
C LYS A 561 2.43 -30.72 28.01
N LEU A 562 1.37 -31.22 28.67
CA LEU A 562 1.12 -31.00 30.10
C LEU A 562 1.48 -32.19 31.00
N ALA A 563 1.99 -33.30 30.43
CA ALA A 563 2.27 -34.54 31.15
C ALA A 563 3.17 -34.36 32.39
N ASP A 564 4.19 -33.51 32.26
CA ASP A 564 5.17 -33.24 33.31
C ASP A 564 4.84 -32.00 34.17
N HIS A 565 3.70 -31.32 33.91
CA HIS A 565 3.34 -30.11 34.61
C HIS A 565 2.71 -30.44 35.98
N PRO A 566 3.25 -29.96 37.11
CA PRO A 566 2.84 -30.34 38.47
C PRO A 566 1.33 -30.17 38.73
N TYR A 567 0.70 -29.13 38.13
CA TYR A 567 -0.74 -28.84 38.33
C TYR A 567 -1.64 -29.91 37.69
N PHE A 568 -1.18 -30.60 36.63
CA PHE A 568 -1.96 -31.60 35.90
C PHE A 568 -1.67 -33.05 36.37
N ALA A 569 -1.01 -33.23 37.51
CA ALA A 569 -0.83 -34.53 38.11
C ALA A 569 -2.17 -35.15 38.59
N GLY A 570 -2.37 -36.44 38.41
CA GLY A 570 -3.55 -37.15 38.88
C GLY A 570 -4.85 -36.77 38.16
N ASP A 571 -5.93 -36.51 38.94
CA ASP A 571 -7.29 -36.28 38.42
C ASP A 571 -7.40 -34.98 37.57
N ALA A 572 -6.48 -34.03 37.74
CA ALA A 572 -6.48 -32.80 36.95
C ALA A 572 -6.26 -33.07 35.45
N MET A 573 -5.50 -34.10 35.08
CA MET A 573 -5.29 -34.48 33.67
C MET A 573 -6.60 -34.98 33.01
N ALA A 574 -7.45 -35.66 33.74
CA ALA A 574 -8.75 -36.16 33.26
C ALA A 574 -9.71 -35.00 32.92
N ARG A 575 -9.56 -33.81 33.51
CA ARG A 575 -10.35 -32.63 33.19
C ARG A 575 -10.13 -32.13 31.76
N LEU A 576 -8.97 -32.41 31.16
CA LEU A 576 -8.70 -32.08 29.76
C LEU A 576 -9.59 -32.88 28.80
N GLU A 577 -10.09 -34.05 29.22
CA GLU A 577 -10.99 -34.90 28.46
C GLU A 577 -12.48 -34.62 28.73
N MET A 578 -12.79 -33.56 29.48
CA MET A 578 -14.16 -33.12 29.77
C MET A 578 -14.54 -31.90 28.94
N CYS A 579 -15.79 -31.86 28.47
CA CYS A 579 -16.35 -30.68 27.88
C CYS A 579 -16.41 -29.52 28.91
N GLU A 580 -16.54 -28.29 28.43
CA GLU A 580 -16.54 -27.08 29.26
C GLU A 580 -17.50 -27.19 30.45
N ASP A 581 -18.76 -27.58 30.22
CA ASP A 581 -19.78 -27.73 31.25
C ASP A 581 -19.40 -28.76 32.33
N CYS A 582 -18.83 -29.88 31.92
CA CYS A 582 -18.43 -30.95 32.86
C CYS A 582 -17.15 -30.56 33.61
N ARG A 583 -16.23 -29.87 32.98
CA ARG A 583 -14.99 -29.37 33.60
C ARG A 583 -15.30 -28.35 34.71
N VAL A 584 -16.16 -27.40 34.43
CA VAL A 584 -16.60 -26.40 35.42
C VAL A 584 -17.28 -27.09 36.61
N LYS A 585 -18.20 -28.02 36.36
CA LYS A 585 -18.86 -28.79 37.43
C LYS A 585 -17.89 -29.58 38.27
N ASP A 586 -16.89 -30.20 37.65
CA ASP A 586 -15.87 -30.98 38.33
C ASP A 586 -14.99 -30.12 39.25
N VAL A 587 -14.54 -28.97 38.74
CA VAL A 587 -13.77 -28.00 39.50
C VAL A 587 -14.59 -27.50 40.70
N TRP A 588 -15.85 -27.11 40.51
CA TRP A 588 -16.73 -26.66 41.59
C TRP A 588 -17.00 -27.75 42.63
N GLN A 589 -17.20 -29.00 42.19
CA GLN A 589 -17.36 -30.14 43.11
C GLN A 589 -16.10 -30.41 43.92
N GLY A 590 -14.92 -30.30 43.29
CA GLY A 590 -13.63 -30.37 43.97
C GLY A 590 -13.46 -29.32 45.06
N LEU A 591 -13.77 -28.06 44.72
CA LEU A 591 -13.72 -26.92 45.63
C LEU A 591 -14.72 -27.03 46.79
N ALA A 592 -15.92 -27.56 46.53
CA ALA A 592 -16.93 -27.80 47.57
C ALA A 592 -16.51 -28.91 48.55
N ASN A 593 -15.77 -29.90 48.09
CA ASN A 593 -15.29 -31.02 48.88
C ASN A 593 -13.99 -30.74 49.68
N ASP A 594 -13.12 -29.86 49.13
CA ASP A 594 -11.86 -29.40 49.76
C ASP A 594 -11.64 -27.90 49.54
N PRO A 595 -12.26 -27.02 50.34
CA PRO A 595 -12.11 -25.57 50.21
C PRO A 595 -10.68 -25.06 50.46
N GLU A 596 -9.85 -25.80 51.18
CA GLU A 596 -8.46 -25.42 51.46
C GLU A 596 -7.51 -25.67 50.28
N SER A 597 -7.93 -26.44 49.28
CA SER A 597 -7.12 -26.67 48.08
C SER A 597 -6.85 -25.39 47.28
N GLN A 598 -7.68 -24.35 47.44
CA GLN A 598 -7.46 -23.02 46.83
C GLN A 598 -6.23 -22.29 47.37
N LEU A 599 -5.77 -22.61 48.58
CA LEU A 599 -4.63 -21.94 49.22
C LEU A 599 -3.28 -22.56 48.81
N LYS A 600 -3.28 -23.59 48.00
CA LYS A 600 -2.08 -24.33 47.54
C LYS A 600 -1.65 -24.02 46.12
N ILE A 601 -2.24 -22.98 45.48
CA ILE A 601 -1.88 -22.52 44.14
C ILE A 601 -0.87 -21.40 44.20
#